data_c2b3fb341c898a1bf50f8b0a8d18e2da
#
_entry.id   c2b3fb341c898a1bf50f8b0a8d18e2da
#
_cell.length_a   1.000
_cell.length_b   1.000
_cell.length_c   1.000
_cell.angle_alpha   90.00
_cell.angle_beta   90.00
_cell.angle_gamma   90.00
#
_symmetry.space_group_name_H-M   'P 1'
#
loop_
_entity.id
_entity.type
_entity.pdbx_description
1 polymer ?
#
loop_
_entity_poly.entity_id
_entity_poly.type
_entity_poly.pdbx_seq_one_letter_code
_entity_poly.pdbx_strand_id
1 'polypeptide(L)'
;MIDFSSFSLADVLPFIAIGFAAQIVDGALGMAFGLISSTLLISIGVPPAIASARVHVAECFTTAASGISHILHRNVDWKLLARIAIPGVIGGVLGAYVLTNVPAETARPFVLAYLALVAVYLLWRSLRHVHVERAPKIVEPLGLAGGFLDAAGGGGWGPIVTSNLLVQGAHPRKVVGTVNTAEFFLTLSISLSFLFNLGIGSLGAPTIGLLAGGLLAAPLGARVVRHVPARGLLVMVGIVLIATSLYGIYRAIA
;
A
#
# COMPACT_ATOMS: atom_id res chain seq x y z
N MET A 1 14.60 -15.58 -16.40
CA MET A 1 14.54 -14.30 -17.14
C MET A 1 13.09 -14.05 -17.48
N ILE A 2 12.55 -12.84 -17.20
CA ILE A 2 11.18 -12.51 -17.59
C ILE A 2 11.18 -12.35 -19.11
N ASP A 3 10.41 -13.15 -19.81
CA ASP A 3 10.23 -13.00 -21.25
C ASP A 3 9.15 -11.93 -21.52
N PHE A 4 9.59 -10.72 -21.77
CA PHE A 4 8.71 -9.59 -22.06
C PHE A 4 7.99 -9.72 -23.41
N SER A 5 8.47 -10.57 -24.32
CA SER A 5 7.83 -10.80 -25.62
C SER A 5 6.58 -11.66 -25.53
N SER A 6 6.40 -12.36 -24.41
CA SER A 6 5.26 -13.25 -24.18
C SER A 6 3.98 -12.53 -23.71
N PHE A 7 4.05 -11.24 -23.34
CA PHE A 7 2.88 -10.50 -22.84
C PHE A 7 2.20 -9.72 -23.97
N SER A 8 0.92 -9.99 -24.18
CA SER A 8 0.08 -9.17 -25.05
C SER A 8 -0.35 -7.88 -24.31
N LEU A 9 -0.69 -6.83 -25.05
CA LEU A 9 -1.25 -5.61 -24.48
C LEU A 9 -2.55 -5.91 -23.70
N ALA A 10 -3.33 -6.89 -24.16
CA ALA A 10 -4.57 -7.32 -23.49
C ALA A 10 -4.31 -7.90 -22.10
N ASP A 11 -3.16 -8.55 -21.86
CA ASP A 11 -2.79 -9.11 -20.56
C ASP A 11 -2.37 -8.03 -19.56
N VAL A 12 -1.89 -6.90 -20.04
CA VAL A 12 -1.34 -5.80 -19.19
C VAL A 12 -2.39 -4.73 -18.91
N LEU A 13 -3.30 -4.48 -19.86
CA LEU A 13 -4.24 -3.36 -19.83
C LEU A 13 -5.14 -3.31 -18.56
N PRO A 14 -5.70 -4.43 -18.05
CA PRO A 14 -6.49 -4.41 -16.82
C PRO A 14 -5.66 -3.92 -15.62
N PHE A 15 -4.39 -4.29 -15.55
CA PHE A 15 -3.50 -3.92 -14.46
C PHE A 15 -2.99 -2.48 -14.58
N ILE A 16 -2.90 -1.94 -15.81
CA ILE A 16 -2.70 -0.49 -16.02
C ILE A 16 -3.87 0.27 -15.44
N ALA A 17 -5.10 -0.14 -15.71
CA ALA A 17 -6.30 0.51 -15.17
C ALA A 17 -6.35 0.45 -13.64
N ILE A 18 -6.02 -0.71 -13.04
CA ILE A 18 -5.94 -0.90 -11.59
C ILE A 18 -4.87 0.04 -11.00
N GLY A 19 -3.64 -0.01 -11.51
CA GLY A 19 -2.54 0.83 -11.02
C GLY A 19 -2.83 2.32 -11.20
N PHE A 20 -3.44 2.71 -12.30
CA PHE A 20 -3.85 4.10 -12.55
C PHE A 20 -4.89 4.58 -11.52
N ALA A 21 -5.96 3.81 -11.31
CA ALA A 21 -7.00 4.15 -10.35
C ALA A 21 -6.45 4.18 -8.91
N ALA A 22 -5.65 3.17 -8.54
CA ALA A 22 -5.03 3.10 -7.23
C ALA A 22 -4.10 4.30 -6.98
N GLN A 23 -3.28 4.68 -7.95
CA GLN A 23 -2.35 5.80 -7.82
C GLN A 23 -3.04 7.16 -7.80
N ILE A 24 -4.15 7.35 -8.50
CA ILE A 24 -4.95 8.59 -8.37
C ILE A 24 -5.40 8.79 -6.93
N VAL A 25 -5.91 7.71 -6.31
CA VAL A 25 -6.37 7.76 -4.93
C VAL A 25 -5.18 7.96 -3.98
N ASP A 26 -4.12 7.21 -4.18
CA ASP A 26 -2.90 7.30 -3.38
C ASP A 26 -2.26 8.69 -3.45
N GLY A 27 -2.10 9.23 -4.64
CA GLY A 27 -1.58 10.58 -4.85
C GLY A 27 -2.44 11.69 -4.25
N ALA A 28 -3.72 11.42 -4.01
CA ALA A 28 -4.64 12.35 -3.35
C ALA A 28 -4.66 12.21 -1.83
N LEU A 29 -4.50 11.00 -1.30
CA LEU A 29 -4.60 10.68 0.14
C LEU A 29 -3.24 10.41 0.80
N GLY A 30 -2.20 10.12 0.01
CA GLY A 30 -0.91 9.63 0.49
C GLY A 30 -1.00 8.24 1.11
N MET A 31 -1.96 7.43 0.65
CA MET A 31 -2.20 6.07 1.14
C MET A 31 -3.22 5.36 0.26
N ALA A 32 -3.11 4.08 0.07
CA ALA A 32 -4.10 3.19 -0.52
C ALA A 32 -3.71 2.48 -1.82
N PHE A 33 -2.57 2.78 -2.43
CA PHE A 33 -2.14 2.06 -3.64
C PHE A 33 -2.07 0.54 -3.37
N GLY A 34 -1.36 0.15 -2.30
CA GLY A 34 -1.23 -1.25 -1.90
C GLY A 34 -2.56 -1.92 -1.61
N LEU A 35 -3.41 -1.26 -0.81
CA LEU A 35 -4.74 -1.81 -0.46
C LEU A 35 -5.60 -2.09 -1.68
N ILE A 36 -5.76 -1.11 -2.57
CA ILE A 36 -6.61 -1.23 -3.77
C ILE A 36 -6.04 -2.31 -4.69
N SER A 37 -4.75 -2.22 -5.00
CA SER A 37 -4.10 -3.13 -5.94
C SER A 37 -4.09 -4.56 -5.43
N SER A 38 -3.73 -4.80 -4.16
CA SER A 38 -3.72 -6.15 -3.58
C SER A 38 -5.11 -6.74 -3.46
N THR A 39 -6.10 -5.95 -2.99
CA THR A 39 -7.48 -6.44 -2.88
C THR A 39 -8.01 -6.89 -4.23
N LEU A 40 -7.81 -6.09 -5.28
CA LEU A 40 -8.26 -6.44 -6.62
C LEU A 40 -7.52 -7.68 -7.18
N LEU A 41 -6.19 -7.75 -7.04
CA LEU A 41 -5.42 -8.91 -7.48
C LEU A 41 -5.86 -10.19 -6.77
N ILE A 42 -6.02 -10.15 -5.45
CA ILE A 42 -6.44 -11.32 -4.66
C ILE A 42 -7.88 -11.72 -5.01
N SER A 43 -8.77 -10.75 -5.22
CA SER A 43 -10.16 -11.01 -5.59
C SER A 43 -10.31 -11.70 -6.95
N ILE A 44 -9.42 -11.43 -7.90
CA ILE A 44 -9.41 -12.13 -9.20
C ILE A 44 -8.65 -13.46 -9.17
N GLY A 45 -8.16 -13.89 -8.00
CA GLY A 45 -7.56 -15.21 -7.81
C GLY A 45 -6.04 -15.25 -7.70
N VAL A 46 -5.34 -14.10 -7.76
CA VAL A 46 -3.88 -14.08 -7.55
C VAL A 46 -3.57 -14.52 -6.11
N PRO A 47 -2.60 -15.42 -5.90
CA PRO A 47 -2.18 -15.81 -4.55
C PRO A 47 -1.69 -14.59 -3.73
N PRO A 48 -2.01 -14.48 -2.43
CA PRO A 48 -1.69 -13.31 -1.62
C PRO A 48 -0.22 -12.89 -1.63
N ALA A 49 0.72 -13.84 -1.49
CA ALA A 49 2.15 -13.55 -1.54
C ALA A 49 2.60 -12.99 -2.89
N ILE A 50 2.06 -13.51 -3.99
CA ILE A 50 2.36 -13.03 -5.34
C ILE A 50 1.73 -11.65 -5.57
N ALA A 51 0.51 -11.43 -5.10
CA ALA A 51 -0.16 -10.12 -5.17
C ALA A 51 0.65 -9.06 -4.42
N SER A 52 1.02 -9.33 -3.16
CA SER A 52 1.83 -8.44 -2.34
C SER A 52 3.19 -8.15 -2.99
N ALA A 53 3.89 -9.18 -3.50
CA ALA A 53 5.17 -9.00 -4.19
C ALA A 53 5.06 -8.05 -5.39
N ARG A 54 4.05 -8.25 -6.25
CA ARG A 54 3.82 -7.43 -7.45
C ARG A 54 3.51 -5.98 -7.12
N VAL A 55 2.69 -5.77 -6.10
CA VAL A 55 2.28 -4.44 -5.65
C VAL A 55 3.48 -3.70 -5.06
N HIS A 56 4.23 -4.29 -4.14
CA HIS A 56 5.38 -3.63 -3.52
C HIS A 56 6.48 -3.31 -4.52
N VAL A 57 6.71 -4.16 -5.53
CA VAL A 57 7.64 -3.82 -6.62
C VAL A 57 7.17 -2.58 -7.39
N ALA A 58 5.88 -2.46 -7.69
CA ALA A 58 5.36 -1.25 -8.33
C ALA A 58 5.48 -0.03 -7.41
N GLU A 59 5.19 -0.19 -6.12
CA GLU A 59 5.29 0.86 -5.11
C GLU A 59 6.72 1.37 -4.89
N CYS A 60 7.76 0.55 -5.09
CA CYS A 60 9.15 1.03 -5.01
C CYS A 60 9.38 2.25 -5.92
N PHE A 61 8.80 2.27 -7.10
CA PHE A 61 9.00 3.37 -8.05
C PHE A 61 8.11 4.57 -7.72
N THR A 62 6.87 4.34 -7.34
CA THR A 62 5.95 5.44 -7.00
C THR A 62 6.34 6.12 -5.69
N THR A 63 6.74 5.35 -4.68
CA THR A 63 7.21 5.87 -3.39
C THR A 63 8.59 6.51 -3.48
N ALA A 64 9.47 6.03 -4.37
CA ALA A 64 10.73 6.72 -4.67
C ALA A 64 10.47 8.13 -5.20
N ALA A 65 9.59 8.27 -6.19
CA ALA A 65 9.24 9.57 -6.77
C ALA A 65 8.57 10.48 -5.73
N SER A 66 7.63 9.94 -4.95
CA SER A 66 6.94 10.67 -3.87
C SER A 66 7.92 11.10 -2.78
N GLY A 67 8.76 10.18 -2.30
CA GLY A 67 9.76 10.44 -1.25
C GLY A 67 10.74 11.52 -1.65
N ILE A 68 11.30 11.46 -2.87
CA ILE A 68 12.19 12.50 -3.41
C ILE A 68 11.46 13.84 -3.43
N SER A 69 10.22 13.90 -3.92
CA SER A 69 9.42 15.12 -3.91
C SER A 69 9.26 15.70 -2.51
N HIS A 70 8.94 14.86 -1.52
CA HIS A 70 8.78 15.30 -0.13
C HIS A 70 10.09 15.79 0.50
N ILE A 71 11.23 15.16 0.18
CA ILE A 71 12.56 15.61 0.61
C ILE A 71 12.85 17.00 0.04
N LEU A 72 12.67 17.20 -1.26
CA LEU A 72 12.90 18.49 -1.93
C LEU A 72 12.03 19.61 -1.36
N HIS A 73 10.78 19.31 -1.00
CA HIS A 73 9.86 20.27 -0.37
C HIS A 73 10.03 20.39 1.15
N ARG A 74 11.06 19.79 1.74
CA ARG A 74 11.36 19.83 3.19
C ARG A 74 10.19 19.36 4.07
N ASN A 75 9.43 18.37 3.59
CA ASN A 75 8.29 17.79 4.30
C ASN A 75 8.68 16.63 5.23
N VAL A 76 9.94 16.21 5.22
CA VAL A 76 10.43 15.07 5.98
C VAL A 76 10.90 15.51 7.36
N ASP A 77 10.52 14.76 8.39
CA ASP A 77 11.13 14.78 9.72
C ASP A 77 12.09 13.59 9.83
N TRP A 78 13.38 13.86 9.75
CA TRP A 78 14.41 12.83 9.72
C TRP A 78 14.49 11.99 10.99
N LYS A 79 14.14 12.57 12.15
CA LYS A 79 14.10 11.82 13.41
C LYS A 79 12.91 10.85 13.44
N LEU A 80 11.76 11.31 13.01
CA LEU A 80 10.58 10.47 12.87
C LEU A 80 10.81 9.40 11.79
N LEU A 81 11.47 9.75 10.68
CA LEU A 81 11.82 8.80 9.62
C LEU A 81 12.63 7.62 10.16
N ALA A 82 13.73 7.88 10.87
CA ALA A 82 14.56 6.82 11.43
C ALA A 82 13.79 5.93 12.43
N ARG A 83 12.96 6.54 13.27
CA ARG A 83 12.14 5.84 14.28
C ARG A 83 11.06 4.95 13.68
N ILE A 84 10.58 5.25 12.47
CA ILE A 84 9.49 4.49 11.84
C ILE A 84 10.01 3.55 10.75
N ALA A 85 11.01 3.96 9.95
CA ALA A 85 11.51 3.17 8.83
C ALA A 85 12.28 1.93 9.29
N ILE A 86 13.15 2.05 10.32
CA ILE A 86 13.94 0.91 10.79
C ILE A 86 13.05 -0.23 11.30
N PRO A 87 12.15 -0.01 12.28
CA PRO A 87 11.25 -1.07 12.71
C PRO A 87 10.25 -1.47 11.62
N GLY A 88 9.86 -0.54 10.74
CA GLY A 88 9.00 -0.84 9.59
C GLY A 88 9.63 -1.85 8.63
N VAL A 89 10.89 -1.64 8.26
CA VAL A 89 11.66 -2.58 7.42
C VAL A 89 11.77 -3.96 8.09
N ILE A 90 12.05 -4.02 9.37
CA ILE A 90 12.10 -5.29 10.13
C ILE A 90 10.73 -5.97 10.07
N GLY A 91 9.66 -5.24 10.37
CA GLY A 91 8.30 -5.75 10.29
C GLY A 91 7.94 -6.23 8.88
N GLY A 92 8.26 -5.44 7.85
CA GLY A 92 7.99 -5.76 6.46
C GLY A 92 8.68 -7.03 5.97
N VAL A 93 9.95 -7.19 6.29
CA VAL A 93 10.70 -8.42 5.96
C VAL A 93 10.11 -9.64 6.67
N LEU A 94 9.75 -9.51 7.95
CA LEU A 94 9.09 -10.58 8.72
C LEU A 94 7.71 -10.90 8.13
N GLY A 95 6.91 -9.90 7.76
CA GLY A 95 5.61 -10.09 7.15
C GLY A 95 5.69 -10.79 5.79
N ALA A 96 6.64 -10.39 4.95
CA ALA A 96 6.90 -11.04 3.67
C ALA A 96 7.34 -12.51 3.85
N TYR A 97 8.23 -12.76 4.82
CA TYR A 97 8.65 -14.13 5.14
C TYR A 97 7.47 -14.98 5.60
N VAL A 98 6.65 -14.48 6.52
CA VAL A 98 5.47 -15.22 7.00
C VAL A 98 4.51 -15.51 5.85
N LEU A 99 4.18 -14.51 5.03
CA LEU A 99 3.22 -14.69 3.95
C LEU A 99 3.70 -15.67 2.87
N THR A 100 5.00 -15.71 2.60
CA THR A 100 5.57 -16.66 1.62
C THR A 100 5.61 -18.10 2.12
N ASN A 101 5.58 -18.31 3.44
CA ASN A 101 5.62 -19.65 4.05
C ASN A 101 4.23 -20.18 4.45
N VAL A 102 3.16 -19.42 4.21
CA VAL A 102 1.78 -19.87 4.45
C VAL A 102 1.14 -20.27 3.13
N PRO A 103 0.47 -21.46 3.05
CA PRO A 103 -0.26 -21.85 1.85
C PRO A 103 -1.28 -20.80 1.41
N ALA A 104 -1.37 -20.54 0.11
CA ALA A 104 -2.19 -19.47 -0.44
C ALA A 104 -3.68 -19.61 -0.09
N GLU A 105 -4.19 -20.84 -0.03
CA GLU A 105 -5.56 -21.14 0.34
C GLU A 105 -5.86 -20.73 1.79
N THR A 106 -4.91 -20.96 2.68
CA THR A 106 -4.99 -20.55 4.08
C THR A 106 -4.82 -19.04 4.24
N ALA A 107 -3.85 -18.44 3.57
CA ALA A 107 -3.55 -17.02 3.68
C ALA A 107 -4.69 -16.13 3.13
N ARG A 108 -5.31 -16.53 2.02
CA ARG A 108 -6.30 -15.70 1.28
C ARG A 108 -7.44 -15.18 2.15
N PRO A 109 -8.21 -16.00 2.90
CA PRO A 109 -9.32 -15.48 3.70
C PRO A 109 -8.85 -14.53 4.81
N PHE A 110 -7.69 -14.78 5.42
CA PHE A 110 -7.16 -13.91 6.46
C PHE A 110 -6.70 -12.56 5.89
N VAL A 111 -6.03 -12.55 4.74
CA VAL A 111 -5.62 -11.32 4.07
C VAL A 111 -6.84 -10.50 3.63
N LEU A 112 -7.85 -11.13 3.03
CA LEU A 112 -9.09 -10.44 2.64
C LEU A 112 -9.86 -9.91 3.84
N ALA A 113 -9.92 -10.66 4.95
CA ALA A 113 -10.52 -10.20 6.19
C ALA A 113 -9.76 -8.99 6.78
N TYR A 114 -8.42 -9.04 6.78
CA TYR A 114 -7.59 -7.91 7.18
C TYR A 114 -7.86 -6.67 6.30
N LEU A 115 -7.88 -6.81 4.97
CA LEU A 115 -8.15 -5.72 4.05
C LEU A 115 -9.56 -5.12 4.26
N ALA A 116 -10.56 -5.96 4.53
CA ALA A 116 -11.90 -5.50 4.90
C ALA A 116 -11.90 -4.72 6.22
N LEU A 117 -11.17 -5.17 7.24
CA LEU A 117 -11.04 -4.47 8.52
C LEU A 117 -10.35 -3.11 8.36
N VAL A 118 -9.29 -3.04 7.54
CA VAL A 118 -8.64 -1.76 7.21
C VAL A 118 -9.61 -0.84 6.48
N ALA A 119 -10.43 -1.37 5.57
CA ALA A 119 -11.46 -0.59 4.88
C ALA A 119 -12.51 -0.01 5.85
N VAL A 120 -12.99 -0.82 6.80
CA VAL A 120 -13.88 -0.35 7.88
C VAL A 120 -13.21 0.72 8.73
N TYR A 121 -11.93 0.52 9.08
CA TYR A 121 -11.15 1.51 9.81
C TYR A 121 -11.04 2.83 9.04
N LEU A 122 -10.79 2.81 7.72
CA LEU A 122 -10.75 4.00 6.88
C LEU A 122 -12.10 4.73 6.85
N LEU A 123 -13.21 3.99 6.73
CA LEU A 123 -14.56 4.57 6.81
C LEU A 123 -14.80 5.24 8.16
N TRP A 124 -14.53 4.53 9.24
CA TRP A 124 -14.65 5.11 10.58
C TRP A 124 -13.77 6.35 10.75
N ARG A 125 -12.53 6.30 10.25
CA ARG A 125 -11.57 7.41 10.30
C ARG A 125 -12.04 8.61 9.52
N SER A 126 -12.74 8.43 8.39
CA SER A 126 -13.30 9.52 7.59
C SER A 126 -14.33 10.38 8.34
N LEU A 127 -14.92 9.82 9.40
CA LEU A 127 -15.92 10.50 10.24
C LEU A 127 -15.30 11.28 11.42
N ARG A 128 -14.00 11.10 11.69
CA ARG A 128 -13.33 11.70 12.84
C ARG A 128 -12.47 12.89 12.42
N HIS A 129 -12.60 13.98 13.15
CA HIS A 129 -11.73 15.16 13.06
C HIS A 129 -10.88 15.22 14.32
N VAL A 130 -9.55 15.21 14.17
CA VAL A 130 -8.63 15.39 15.30
C VAL A 130 -7.64 16.47 14.92
N HIS A 131 -7.62 17.55 15.72
CA HIS A 131 -6.67 18.64 15.57
C HIS A 131 -6.12 19.01 16.94
N VAL A 132 -5.05 18.34 17.34
CA VAL A 132 -4.21 18.79 18.48
C VAL A 132 -2.78 18.45 18.10
N GLU A 133 -1.95 19.46 17.85
CA GLU A 133 -0.53 19.23 17.53
C GLU A 133 0.23 18.75 18.76
N ARG A 134 0.72 17.52 18.69
CA ARG A 134 1.56 16.89 19.72
C ARG A 134 2.61 16.00 19.07
N ALA A 135 3.75 15.83 19.71
CA ALA A 135 4.73 14.84 19.29
C ALA A 135 4.17 13.42 19.48
N PRO A 136 4.23 12.55 18.46
CA PRO A 136 3.74 11.19 18.56
C PRO A 136 4.60 10.38 19.54
N LYS A 137 3.96 9.57 20.37
CA LYS A 137 4.61 8.75 21.41
C LYS A 137 4.86 7.33 20.95
N ILE A 138 3.87 6.71 20.29
CA ILE A 138 3.92 5.32 19.82
C ILE A 138 4.38 5.35 18.36
N VAL A 139 5.67 5.25 18.13
CA VAL A 139 6.27 5.33 16.78
C VAL A 139 6.89 4.01 16.36
N GLU A 140 7.83 3.48 17.13
CA GLU A 140 8.57 2.27 16.79
C GLU A 140 7.68 1.03 16.74
N PRO A 141 6.81 0.75 17.73
CA PRO A 141 5.86 -0.36 17.64
C PRO A 141 4.88 -0.21 16.48
N LEU A 142 4.48 1.03 16.16
CA LEU A 142 3.60 1.33 15.05
C LEU A 142 4.31 1.04 13.70
N GLY A 143 5.59 1.41 13.57
CA GLY A 143 6.40 1.08 12.40
C GLY A 143 6.53 -0.43 12.20
N LEU A 144 6.89 -1.16 13.27
CA LEU A 144 7.03 -2.61 13.22
C LEU A 144 5.73 -3.31 12.80
N ALA A 145 4.62 -2.99 13.48
CA ALA A 145 3.31 -3.57 13.19
C ALA A 145 2.81 -3.15 11.81
N GLY A 146 2.97 -1.87 11.45
CA GLY A 146 2.57 -1.35 10.14
C GLY A 146 3.31 -2.03 9.00
N GLY A 147 4.63 -2.17 9.10
CA GLY A 147 5.44 -2.86 8.09
C GLY A 147 5.10 -4.34 7.96
N PHE A 148 4.90 -5.03 9.09
CA PHE A 148 4.47 -6.43 9.07
C PHE A 148 3.12 -6.61 8.37
N LEU A 149 2.13 -5.81 8.76
CA LEU A 149 0.78 -5.87 8.19
C LEU A 149 0.74 -5.44 6.73
N ASP A 150 1.62 -4.52 6.32
CA ASP A 150 1.75 -4.09 4.95
C ASP A 150 2.20 -5.23 4.03
N ALA A 151 3.28 -5.91 4.40
CA ALA A 151 3.78 -7.05 3.64
C ALA A 151 2.84 -8.27 3.70
N ALA A 152 2.41 -8.65 4.90
CA ALA A 152 1.57 -9.83 5.13
C ALA A 152 0.13 -9.63 4.65
N GLY A 153 -0.37 -8.40 4.69
CA GLY A 153 -1.72 -8.03 4.27
C GLY A 153 -1.82 -7.54 2.83
N GLY A 154 -0.69 -7.29 2.15
CA GLY A 154 -0.68 -6.76 0.79
C GLY A 154 -1.01 -5.28 0.71
N GLY A 155 -0.81 -4.53 1.78
CA GLY A 155 -1.03 -3.09 1.90
C GLY A 155 -1.51 -2.72 3.29
N GLY A 156 -1.24 -1.49 3.71
CA GLY A 156 -1.69 -1.02 5.03
C GLY A 156 -0.74 -0.04 5.71
N TRP A 157 0.48 0.12 5.22
CA TRP A 157 1.45 1.07 5.78
C TRP A 157 0.84 2.47 5.92
N GLY A 158 0.41 3.07 4.83
CA GLY A 158 -0.18 4.41 4.83
C GLY A 158 -1.39 4.52 5.78
N PRO A 159 -2.47 3.73 5.60
CA PRO A 159 -3.65 3.78 6.45
C PRO A 159 -3.37 3.56 7.94
N ILE A 160 -2.53 2.60 8.29
CA ILE A 160 -2.23 2.28 9.68
C ILE A 160 -1.29 3.34 10.27
N VAL A 161 -0.15 3.57 9.63
CA VAL A 161 0.90 4.40 10.20
C VAL A 161 0.57 5.88 10.09
N THR A 162 0.20 6.36 8.89
CA THR A 162 -0.16 7.77 8.69
C THR A 162 -1.34 8.16 9.57
N SER A 163 -2.42 7.36 9.55
CA SER A 163 -3.62 7.67 10.34
C SER A 163 -3.34 7.70 11.83
N ASN A 164 -2.56 6.75 12.36
CA ASN A 164 -2.25 6.72 13.79
C ASN A 164 -1.34 7.87 14.22
N LEU A 165 -0.34 8.24 13.42
CA LEU A 165 0.50 9.41 13.72
C LEU A 165 -0.31 10.70 13.73
N LEU A 166 -1.26 10.85 12.80
CA LEU A 166 -2.18 11.98 12.76
C LEU A 166 -3.12 12.00 13.99
N VAL A 167 -3.62 10.83 14.42
CA VAL A 167 -4.46 10.72 15.63
C VAL A 167 -3.65 11.08 16.89
N GLN A 168 -2.38 10.74 16.93
CA GLN A 168 -1.49 11.13 18.01
C GLN A 168 -1.17 12.63 18.03
N GLY A 169 -1.57 13.38 16.98
CA GLY A 169 -1.43 14.83 16.90
C GLY A 169 -0.17 15.30 16.16
N ALA A 170 0.52 14.44 15.45
CA ALA A 170 1.67 14.86 14.65
C ALA A 170 1.24 15.74 13.46
N HIS A 171 2.11 16.71 13.10
CA HIS A 171 1.83 17.70 12.06
C HIS A 171 1.58 17.02 10.69
N PRO A 172 0.41 17.22 10.04
CA PRO A 172 0.00 16.44 8.86
C PRO A 172 1.01 16.45 7.71
N ARG A 173 1.53 17.62 7.35
CA ARG A 173 2.50 17.77 6.26
C ARG A 173 3.79 16.97 6.53
N LYS A 174 4.27 16.98 7.77
CA LYS A 174 5.46 16.23 8.20
C LYS A 174 5.18 14.73 8.24
N VAL A 175 4.00 14.33 8.72
CA VAL A 175 3.59 12.92 8.74
C VAL A 175 3.55 12.35 7.33
N VAL A 176 2.78 12.96 6.42
CA VAL A 176 2.65 12.46 5.05
C VAL A 176 4.02 12.38 4.36
N GLY A 177 4.84 13.43 4.44
CA GLY A 177 6.15 13.42 3.81
C GLY A 177 7.11 12.39 4.40
N THR A 178 7.10 12.22 5.72
CA THR A 178 7.97 11.25 6.40
C THR A 178 7.54 9.82 6.14
N VAL A 179 6.22 9.54 6.22
CA VAL A 179 5.68 8.18 6.00
C VAL A 179 5.90 7.73 4.56
N ASN A 180 5.62 8.59 3.56
CA ASN A 180 5.91 8.26 2.15
C ASN A 180 7.41 8.04 1.87
N THR A 181 8.28 8.81 2.53
CA THR A 181 9.73 8.60 2.40
C THR A 181 10.17 7.29 3.07
N ALA A 182 9.58 6.94 4.22
CA ALA A 182 9.84 5.66 4.90
C ALA A 182 9.34 4.47 4.07
N GLU A 183 8.22 4.64 3.40
CA GLU A 183 7.58 3.62 2.58
C GLU A 183 8.47 3.15 1.42
N PHE A 184 9.29 4.02 0.85
CA PHE A 184 10.28 3.61 -0.14
C PHE A 184 11.26 2.56 0.41
N PHE A 185 11.83 2.78 1.59
CA PHE A 185 12.75 1.82 2.22
C PHE A 185 12.04 0.52 2.59
N LEU A 186 10.79 0.64 3.04
CA LEU A 186 9.93 -0.47 3.38
C LEU A 186 9.62 -1.32 2.14
N THR A 187 9.05 -0.72 1.11
CA THR A 187 8.63 -1.42 -0.12
C THR A 187 9.80 -2.04 -0.85
N LEU A 188 10.96 -1.38 -0.86
CA LEU A 188 12.19 -1.94 -1.40
C LEU A 188 12.61 -3.20 -0.64
N SER A 189 12.62 -3.15 0.70
CA SER A 189 13.00 -4.29 1.54
C SER A 189 12.02 -5.45 1.45
N ILE A 190 10.73 -5.16 1.42
CA ILE A 190 9.65 -6.14 1.21
C ILE A 190 9.79 -6.79 -0.17
N SER A 191 10.01 -5.99 -1.22
CA SER A 191 10.19 -6.49 -2.60
C SER A 191 11.39 -7.42 -2.70
N LEU A 192 12.52 -7.04 -2.12
CA LEU A 192 13.71 -7.89 -2.09
C LEU A 192 13.44 -9.19 -1.33
N SER A 193 12.73 -9.14 -0.20
CA SER A 193 12.35 -10.34 0.56
C SER A 193 11.44 -11.27 -0.25
N PHE A 194 10.42 -10.73 -0.92
CA PHE A 194 9.56 -11.55 -1.80
C PHE A 194 10.32 -12.12 -2.99
N LEU A 195 11.16 -11.32 -3.65
CA LEU A 195 11.94 -11.79 -4.79
C LEU A 195 12.94 -12.87 -4.41
N PHE A 196 13.52 -12.79 -3.20
CA PHE A 196 14.41 -13.83 -2.68
C PHE A 196 13.66 -15.15 -2.43
N ASN A 197 12.43 -15.10 -1.91
CA ASN A 197 11.65 -16.29 -1.58
C ASN A 197 10.87 -16.86 -2.76
N LEU A 198 10.28 -16.02 -3.62
CA LEU A 198 9.40 -16.42 -4.72
C LEU A 198 10.11 -16.44 -6.08
N GLY A 199 11.28 -15.81 -6.18
CA GLY A 199 11.98 -15.63 -7.44
C GLY A 199 11.39 -14.54 -8.33
N ILE A 200 12.20 -14.05 -9.29
CA ILE A 200 11.81 -12.97 -10.21
C ILE A 200 10.65 -13.37 -11.14
N GLY A 201 10.44 -14.66 -11.38
CA GLY A 201 9.33 -15.17 -12.18
C GLY A 201 7.94 -14.95 -11.59
N SER A 202 7.85 -14.57 -10.28
CA SER A 202 6.60 -14.22 -9.61
C SER A 202 6.00 -12.90 -10.12
N LEU A 203 6.81 -12.04 -10.74
CA LEU A 203 6.37 -10.75 -11.29
C LEU A 203 5.46 -10.97 -12.51
N GLY A 204 5.69 -10.41 -13.64
CA GLY A 204 4.93 -10.63 -14.86
C GLY A 204 4.05 -9.45 -15.26
N ALA A 205 3.10 -9.68 -16.17
CA ALA A 205 2.21 -8.66 -16.73
C ALA A 205 1.52 -7.76 -15.70
N PRO A 206 1.00 -8.30 -14.57
CA PRO A 206 0.40 -7.45 -13.53
C PRO A 206 1.34 -6.40 -12.95
N THR A 207 2.61 -6.76 -12.69
CA THR A 207 3.59 -5.81 -12.15
C THR A 207 3.85 -4.66 -13.12
N ILE A 208 4.03 -4.99 -14.40
CA ILE A 208 4.27 -4.01 -15.46
C ILE A 208 3.06 -3.08 -15.60
N GLY A 209 1.85 -3.65 -15.58
CA GLY A 209 0.63 -2.88 -15.67
C GLY A 209 0.42 -1.94 -14.47
N LEU A 210 0.59 -2.44 -13.25
CA LEU A 210 0.49 -1.62 -12.04
C LEU A 210 1.51 -0.48 -12.04
N LEU A 211 2.76 -0.76 -12.42
CA LEU A 211 3.82 0.23 -12.51
C LEU A 211 3.49 1.29 -13.58
N ALA A 212 3.13 0.87 -14.79
CA ALA A 212 2.81 1.78 -15.88
C ALA A 212 1.60 2.66 -15.53
N GLY A 213 0.53 2.06 -15.02
CA GLY A 213 -0.66 2.78 -14.57
C GLY A 213 -0.35 3.76 -13.44
N GLY A 214 0.42 3.33 -12.45
CA GLY A 214 0.87 4.15 -11.33
C GLY A 214 1.67 5.37 -11.78
N LEU A 215 2.69 5.17 -12.62
CA LEU A 215 3.52 6.26 -13.12
C LEU A 215 2.74 7.26 -13.98
N LEU A 216 1.81 6.78 -14.82
CA LEU A 216 0.95 7.65 -15.63
C LEU A 216 -0.01 8.48 -14.76
N ALA A 217 -0.51 7.93 -13.66
CA ALA A 217 -1.45 8.60 -12.77
C ALA A 217 -0.78 9.52 -11.75
N ALA A 218 0.48 9.28 -11.39
CA ALA A 218 1.18 10.02 -10.33
C ALA A 218 1.08 11.56 -10.46
N PRO A 219 1.26 12.18 -11.65
CA PRO A 219 1.12 13.63 -11.78
C PRO A 219 -0.33 14.13 -11.66
N LEU A 220 -1.32 13.24 -11.77
CA LEU A 220 -2.74 13.59 -11.74
C LEU A 220 -3.30 13.58 -10.32
N GLY A 221 -2.76 12.76 -9.41
CA GLY A 221 -3.22 12.67 -8.03
C GLY A 221 -3.27 14.02 -7.30
N ALA A 222 -2.23 14.85 -7.49
CA ALA A 222 -2.16 16.20 -6.93
C ALA A 222 -3.24 17.16 -7.49
N ARG A 223 -3.77 16.89 -8.70
CA ARG A 223 -4.89 17.66 -9.27
C ARG A 223 -6.23 17.20 -8.70
N VAL A 224 -6.39 15.89 -8.52
CA VAL A 224 -7.62 15.31 -7.97
C VAL A 224 -7.89 15.81 -6.56
N VAL A 225 -6.87 15.91 -5.71
CA VAL A 225 -7.01 16.41 -4.33
C VAL A 225 -7.55 17.83 -4.24
N ARG A 226 -7.35 18.64 -5.27
CA ARG A 226 -7.88 20.02 -5.31
C ARG A 226 -9.38 20.07 -5.54
N HIS A 227 -9.99 19.02 -6.13
CA HIS A 227 -11.38 19.00 -6.55
C HIS A 227 -12.22 18.02 -5.75
N VAL A 228 -11.63 16.97 -5.18
CA VAL A 228 -12.32 15.92 -4.42
C VAL A 228 -11.89 15.99 -2.96
N PRO A 229 -12.81 16.19 -2.01
CA PRO A 229 -12.46 16.23 -0.60
C PRO A 229 -11.92 14.86 -0.14
N ALA A 230 -10.87 14.86 0.66
CA ALA A 230 -10.21 13.65 1.18
C ALA A 230 -11.21 12.67 1.84
N ARG A 231 -12.24 13.20 2.51
CA ARG A 231 -13.32 12.40 3.10
C ARG A 231 -14.08 11.58 2.04
N GLY A 232 -14.42 12.17 0.90
CA GLY A 232 -15.12 11.49 -0.20
C GLY A 232 -14.27 10.35 -0.78
N LEU A 233 -12.97 10.59 -0.96
CA LEU A 233 -12.02 9.57 -1.42
C LEU A 233 -11.90 8.42 -0.42
N LEU A 234 -11.75 8.70 0.88
CA LEU A 234 -11.69 7.66 1.92
C LEU A 234 -12.95 6.80 1.96
N VAL A 235 -14.11 7.42 1.83
CA VAL A 235 -15.40 6.69 1.80
C VAL A 235 -15.47 5.81 0.56
N MET A 236 -15.15 6.34 -0.61
CA MET A 236 -15.14 5.58 -1.87
C MET A 236 -14.19 4.37 -1.79
N VAL A 237 -12.96 4.58 -1.33
CA VAL A 237 -11.96 3.51 -1.15
C VAL A 237 -12.49 2.46 -0.17
N GLY A 238 -12.99 2.88 0.99
CA GLY A 238 -13.51 1.97 1.99
C GLY A 238 -14.65 1.10 1.46
N ILE A 239 -15.59 1.67 0.71
CA ILE A 239 -16.70 0.93 0.09
C ILE A 239 -16.16 -0.08 -0.94
N VAL A 240 -15.29 0.34 -1.84
CA VAL A 240 -14.71 -0.53 -2.88
C VAL A 240 -13.95 -1.69 -2.23
N LEU A 241 -13.10 -1.41 -1.23
CA LEU A 241 -12.34 -2.43 -0.54
C LEU A 241 -13.23 -3.43 0.21
N ILE A 242 -14.29 -2.97 0.88
CA ILE A 242 -15.25 -3.87 1.54
C ILE A 242 -15.93 -4.76 0.49
N ALA A 243 -16.47 -4.17 -0.57
CA ALA A 243 -17.19 -4.92 -1.59
C ALA A 243 -16.30 -5.99 -2.25
N THR A 244 -15.07 -5.61 -2.64
CA THR A 244 -14.11 -6.52 -3.27
C THR A 244 -13.58 -7.58 -2.31
N SER A 245 -13.32 -7.23 -1.04
CA SER A 245 -12.88 -8.20 -0.02
C SER A 245 -13.98 -9.22 0.29
N LEU A 246 -15.23 -8.78 0.46
CA LEU A 246 -16.37 -9.68 0.69
C LEU A 246 -16.61 -10.61 -0.50
N TYR A 247 -16.52 -10.09 -1.73
CA TYR A 247 -16.59 -10.90 -2.94
C TYR A 247 -15.47 -11.94 -3.00
N GLY A 248 -14.24 -11.54 -2.67
CA GLY A 248 -13.09 -12.44 -2.61
C GLY A 248 -13.21 -13.51 -1.53
N ILE A 249 -13.73 -13.16 -0.36
CA ILE A 249 -14.02 -14.11 0.74
C ILE A 249 -15.10 -15.10 0.29
N TYR A 250 -16.21 -14.61 -0.28
CA TYR A 250 -17.26 -15.46 -0.81
C TYR A 250 -16.71 -16.49 -1.80
N ARG A 251 -15.90 -16.06 -2.77
CA ARG A 251 -15.26 -16.96 -3.74
C ARG A 251 -14.22 -17.92 -3.15
N ALA A 252 -13.67 -17.61 -2.00
CA ALA A 252 -12.70 -18.48 -1.33
C ALA A 252 -13.37 -19.61 -0.50
N ILE A 253 -14.65 -19.42 -0.15
CA ILE A 253 -15.42 -20.36 0.70
C ILE A 253 -16.45 -21.15 -0.13
N ALA A 254 -16.97 -20.57 -1.25
CA ALA A 254 -17.87 -21.24 -2.19
C ALA A 254 -17.13 -22.18 -3.14
#